data_5d26094bd52b57f1a9966828f3bfd09c
#
_entry.id   5d26094bd52b57f1a9966828f3bfd09c
#
_cell.length_a   1.000
_cell.length_b   1.000
_cell.length_c   1.000
_cell.angle_alpha   90.00
_cell.angle_beta   90.00
_cell.angle_gamma   90.00
#
_symmetry.space_group_name_H-M   'P 1'
#
loop_
_entity.id
_entity.type
_entity.pdbx_description
1 polymer ?
#
loop_
_entity_poly.entity_id
_entity_poly.type
_entity_poly.pdbx_seq_one_letter_code
_entity_poly.pdbx_strand_id
1 'polypeptide(L)'
;IYQLLAGVDDNKDQSYFLCQLSQEQLAKSLFPIGELTKPQVREIAAQLDLITAEKKDSQGLCFIGKVRLPDFLQQQLQPKEGNIIEIDLNDPIYKLDQPTFADAEDQLEFEAEPLHYLPSMGKVVGKHQGAHYFTIGQRKGLNVGGTKEGLFIIATDVESNTIYTGQAHNHPGLFRKALKIEPNAIHWVREDLRLKNGDKMEVLARIRYRQAL
;
A
#
# COMPACT_ATOMS: atom_id res chain seq x y z
N ILE A 1 6.34 10.42 27.69
CA ILE A 1 6.27 10.17 26.25
C ILE A 1 5.92 8.71 26.05
N TYR A 2 4.90 8.44 25.22
CA TYR A 2 4.41 7.11 24.91
C TYR A 2 4.99 6.63 23.58
N GLN A 3 5.26 5.34 23.48
CA GLN A 3 5.72 4.68 22.26
C GLN A 3 4.61 3.77 21.74
N LEU A 4 4.36 3.76 20.43
CA LEU A 4 3.56 2.75 19.78
C LEU A 4 4.51 1.63 19.34
N LEU A 5 4.39 0.47 19.96
CA LEU A 5 5.18 -0.72 19.63
C LEU A 5 4.41 -1.61 18.67
N ALA A 6 5.13 -2.33 17.81
CA ALA A 6 4.56 -3.42 17.02
C ALA A 6 4.10 -4.56 17.94
N GLY A 7 3.02 -5.24 17.58
CA GLY A 7 2.60 -6.46 18.26
C GLY A 7 3.58 -7.61 18.02
N VAL A 8 3.63 -8.58 18.92
CA VAL A 8 4.52 -9.75 18.78
C VAL A 8 4.09 -10.73 17.69
N ASP A 9 2.86 -10.64 17.21
CA ASP A 9 2.34 -11.47 16.12
C ASP A 9 2.51 -10.75 14.77
N ASP A 10 3.57 -11.06 14.03
CA ASP A 10 3.88 -10.48 12.72
C ASP A 10 2.74 -10.63 11.71
N ASN A 11 1.90 -11.67 11.84
CA ASN A 11 0.76 -11.90 10.96
C ASN A 11 -0.45 -11.04 11.33
N LYS A 12 -0.48 -10.48 12.54
CA LYS A 12 -1.62 -9.75 13.11
C LYS A 12 -1.25 -8.41 13.73
N ASP A 13 0.01 -8.01 13.63
CA ASP A 13 0.39 -6.65 14.01
C ASP A 13 -0.44 -5.63 13.22
N GLN A 14 -1.14 -4.76 13.93
CA GLN A 14 -1.99 -3.72 13.36
C GLN A 14 -1.49 -2.31 13.68
N SER A 15 -0.27 -2.17 14.21
CA SER A 15 0.35 -0.88 14.49
C SER A 15 0.40 0.04 13.26
N TYR A 16 0.49 -0.55 12.06
CA TYR A 16 0.38 0.16 10.80
C TYR A 16 -0.88 1.05 10.69
N PHE A 17 -2.02 0.59 11.18
CA PHE A 17 -3.28 1.35 11.16
C PHE A 17 -3.36 2.40 12.27
N LEU A 18 -2.44 2.37 13.22
CA LEU A 18 -2.39 3.25 14.39
C LEU A 18 -1.33 4.36 14.24
N CYS A 19 -0.69 4.47 13.10
CA CYS A 19 0.38 5.43 12.83
C CYS A 19 -0.05 6.90 12.92
N GLN A 20 -1.35 7.19 12.97
CA GLN A 20 -1.90 8.53 13.10
C GLN A 20 -2.31 8.90 14.53
N LEU A 21 -2.04 8.05 15.53
CA LEU A 21 -2.38 8.32 16.91
C LEU A 21 -1.51 9.44 17.50
N SER A 22 -2.14 10.34 18.21
CA SER A 22 -1.43 11.37 18.99
C SER A 22 -0.95 10.84 20.34
N GLN A 23 -0.01 11.55 21.00
CA GLN A 23 0.44 11.25 22.34
C GLN A 23 -0.71 11.25 23.36
N GLU A 24 -1.67 12.15 23.23
CA GLU A 24 -2.84 12.20 24.10
C GLU A 24 -3.73 10.96 23.94
N GLN A 25 -3.93 10.49 22.69
CA GLN A 25 -4.69 9.27 22.42
C GLN A 25 -3.97 8.03 22.94
N LEU A 26 -2.63 7.95 22.74
CA LEU A 26 -1.82 6.85 23.28
C LEU A 26 -1.86 6.80 24.80
N ALA A 27 -1.82 7.96 25.48
CA ALA A 27 -1.89 8.05 26.94
C ALA A 27 -3.17 7.43 27.51
N LYS A 28 -4.24 7.39 26.73
CA LYS A 28 -5.58 6.86 27.13
C LYS A 28 -5.85 5.48 26.53
N SER A 29 -4.93 4.91 25.76
CA SER A 29 -5.12 3.64 25.07
C SER A 29 -4.47 2.48 25.81
N LEU A 30 -5.13 1.32 25.81
CA LEU A 30 -4.60 0.07 26.33
C LEU A 30 -4.55 -0.96 25.19
N PHE A 31 -3.48 -1.72 25.14
CA PHE A 31 -3.26 -2.79 24.14
C PHE A 31 -3.04 -4.14 24.85
N PRO A 32 -4.07 -4.72 25.50
CA PRO A 32 -3.92 -5.83 26.43
C PRO A 32 -3.48 -7.13 25.76
N ILE A 33 -3.57 -7.25 24.43
CA ILE A 33 -3.18 -8.44 23.66
C ILE A 33 -1.93 -8.23 22.81
N GLY A 34 -1.23 -7.10 22.96
CA GLY A 34 -0.05 -6.76 22.14
C GLY A 34 1.11 -7.73 22.27
N GLU A 35 1.23 -8.40 23.42
CA GLU A 35 2.25 -9.40 23.74
C GLU A 35 1.82 -10.85 23.46
N LEU A 36 0.66 -11.06 22.84
CA LEU A 36 0.10 -12.38 22.57
C LEU A 36 -0.03 -12.60 21.06
N THR A 37 0.30 -13.82 20.64
CA THR A 37 -0.04 -14.27 19.29
C THR A 37 -1.52 -14.59 19.18
N LYS A 38 -2.08 -14.54 17.99
CA LYS A 38 -3.49 -14.86 17.77
C LYS A 38 -3.91 -16.25 18.24
N PRO A 39 -3.11 -17.33 18.06
CA PRO A 39 -3.42 -18.63 18.66
C PRO A 39 -3.54 -18.55 20.17
N GLN A 40 -2.62 -17.88 20.87
CA GLN A 40 -2.68 -17.71 22.33
C GLN A 40 -3.93 -16.94 22.77
N VAL A 41 -4.29 -15.88 22.07
CA VAL A 41 -5.53 -15.13 22.35
C VAL A 41 -6.76 -16.04 22.21
N ARG A 42 -6.81 -16.91 21.21
CA ARG A 42 -7.92 -17.85 21.00
C ARG A 42 -7.97 -18.92 22.10
N GLU A 43 -6.82 -19.42 22.51
CA GLU A 43 -6.72 -20.40 23.62
C GLU A 43 -7.26 -19.80 24.92
N ILE A 44 -6.83 -18.57 25.26
CA ILE A 44 -7.34 -17.84 26.43
C ILE A 44 -8.86 -17.64 26.34
N ALA A 45 -9.34 -17.23 25.15
CA ALA A 45 -10.77 -17.04 24.92
C ALA A 45 -11.58 -18.35 25.10
N ALA A 46 -11.03 -19.46 24.66
CA ALA A 46 -11.66 -20.78 24.86
C ALA A 46 -11.66 -21.21 26.35
N GLN A 47 -10.53 -20.99 27.06
CA GLN A 47 -10.44 -21.26 28.50
C GLN A 47 -11.42 -20.43 29.34
N LEU A 48 -11.77 -19.23 28.85
CA LEU A 48 -12.74 -18.34 29.50
C LEU A 48 -14.18 -18.54 28.97
N ASP A 49 -14.44 -19.60 28.19
CA ASP A 49 -15.73 -19.91 27.58
C ASP A 49 -16.35 -18.77 26.83
N LEU A 50 -15.53 -17.92 26.17
CA LEU A 50 -16.03 -16.79 25.38
C LEU A 50 -16.66 -17.29 24.08
N ILE A 51 -17.91 -16.90 23.82
CA ILE A 51 -18.68 -17.27 22.62
C ILE A 51 -18.01 -16.85 21.31
N THR A 52 -17.02 -15.96 21.38
CA THR A 52 -16.24 -15.46 20.23
C THR A 52 -14.96 -16.22 20.00
N ALA A 53 -14.59 -17.20 20.82
CA ALA A 53 -13.33 -17.95 20.71
C ALA A 53 -13.14 -18.58 19.32
N GLU A 54 -14.19 -19.21 18.77
CA GLU A 54 -14.18 -19.84 17.44
C GLU A 54 -14.60 -18.90 16.30
N LYS A 55 -14.87 -17.62 16.60
CA LYS A 55 -15.32 -16.68 15.58
C LYS A 55 -14.20 -16.43 14.55
N LYS A 56 -14.53 -16.64 13.28
CA LYS A 56 -13.62 -16.30 12.17
C LYS A 56 -13.37 -14.80 12.13
N ASP A 57 -12.20 -14.40 11.61
CA ASP A 57 -11.88 -13.01 11.39
C ASP A 57 -12.98 -12.34 10.56
N SER A 58 -13.39 -11.15 10.98
CA SER A 58 -14.30 -10.34 10.19
C SER A 58 -13.60 -9.94 8.87
N GLN A 59 -14.20 -10.37 7.76
CA GLN A 59 -13.82 -9.89 6.44
C GLN A 59 -14.85 -8.84 6.04
N GLY A 60 -14.46 -7.57 6.07
CA GLY A 60 -15.36 -6.48 5.72
C GLY A 60 -14.82 -5.13 6.15
N LEU A 61 -15.54 -4.08 5.81
CA LEU A 61 -15.25 -2.72 6.27
C LEU A 61 -15.71 -2.55 7.72
N CYS A 62 -14.83 -2.01 8.56
CA CYS A 62 -15.17 -1.68 9.95
C CYS A 62 -16.45 -0.84 9.99
N PHE A 63 -17.35 -1.19 10.92
CA PHE A 63 -18.66 -0.55 11.15
C PHE A 63 -19.72 -0.75 10.04
N ILE A 64 -19.33 -1.15 8.82
CA ILE A 64 -20.23 -1.33 7.68
C ILE A 64 -20.61 -2.81 7.49
N GLY A 65 -19.75 -3.72 7.92
CA GLY A 65 -20.00 -5.17 7.85
C GLY A 65 -19.46 -5.83 6.59
N LYS A 66 -20.05 -6.96 6.21
CA LYS A 66 -19.62 -7.74 5.05
C LYS A 66 -20.14 -7.13 3.76
N VAL A 67 -19.45 -6.14 3.25
CA VAL A 67 -19.74 -5.50 1.97
C VAL A 67 -18.54 -5.71 1.04
N ARG A 68 -18.79 -6.03 -0.21
CA ARG A 68 -17.73 -6.04 -1.23
C ARG A 68 -17.28 -4.60 -1.46
N LEU A 69 -16.01 -4.31 -1.23
CA LEU A 69 -15.46 -2.96 -1.35
C LEU A 69 -15.80 -2.28 -2.69
N PRO A 70 -15.70 -2.96 -3.86
CA PRO A 70 -16.12 -2.36 -5.13
C PRO A 70 -17.59 -1.93 -5.15
N ASP A 71 -18.50 -2.77 -4.64
CA ASP A 71 -19.94 -2.48 -4.62
C ASP A 71 -20.27 -1.31 -3.70
N PHE A 72 -19.55 -1.19 -2.58
CA PHE A 72 -19.67 -0.05 -1.67
C PHE A 72 -19.15 1.25 -2.31
N LEU A 73 -18.01 1.20 -2.95
CA LEU A 73 -17.44 2.37 -3.62
C LEU A 73 -18.29 2.82 -4.80
N GLN A 74 -18.93 1.91 -5.53
CA GLN A 74 -19.83 2.23 -6.64
C GLN A 74 -21.08 3.01 -6.21
N GLN A 75 -21.46 2.97 -4.94
CA GLN A 75 -22.56 3.81 -4.42
C GLN A 75 -22.20 5.30 -4.40
N GLN A 76 -20.92 5.64 -4.30
CA GLN A 76 -20.42 7.01 -4.24
C GLN A 76 -19.68 7.44 -5.52
N LEU A 77 -19.02 6.48 -6.16
CA LEU A 77 -18.17 6.69 -7.32
C LEU A 77 -18.77 5.92 -8.50
N GLN A 78 -19.36 6.65 -9.44
CA GLN A 78 -19.95 6.01 -10.61
C GLN A 78 -18.92 5.25 -11.44
N PRO A 79 -19.22 4.02 -11.86
CA PRO A 79 -18.36 3.27 -12.78
C PRO A 79 -18.18 4.04 -14.09
N LYS A 80 -16.94 4.13 -14.54
CA LYS A 80 -16.57 4.71 -15.83
C LYS A 80 -15.63 3.76 -16.53
N GLU A 81 -16.02 3.28 -17.72
CA GLU A 81 -15.17 2.39 -18.49
C GLU A 81 -13.87 3.08 -18.89
N GLY A 82 -12.75 2.37 -18.71
CA GLY A 82 -11.42 2.81 -19.10
C GLY A 82 -10.59 1.67 -19.69
N ASN A 83 -9.40 2.00 -20.17
CA ASN A 83 -8.50 1.04 -20.80
C ASN A 83 -7.50 0.46 -19.81
N ILE A 84 -7.20 -0.83 -19.98
CA ILE A 84 -6.04 -1.49 -19.37
C ILE A 84 -4.98 -1.58 -20.47
N ILE A 85 -3.83 -0.93 -20.24
CA ILE A 85 -2.72 -0.86 -21.17
C ILE A 85 -1.54 -1.65 -20.60
N GLU A 86 -1.02 -2.57 -21.37
CA GLU A 86 0.17 -3.35 -21.03
C GLU A 86 1.41 -2.64 -21.57
N ILE A 87 2.36 -2.36 -20.69
CA ILE A 87 3.69 -1.82 -20.99
C ILE A 87 4.67 -2.99 -21.04
N ASP A 88 5.52 -3.01 -22.06
CA ASP A 88 6.52 -4.07 -22.22
C ASP A 88 7.62 -3.96 -21.14
N LEU A 89 8.09 -5.11 -20.67
CA LEU A 89 9.20 -5.23 -19.72
C LEU A 89 10.48 -4.49 -20.18
N ASN A 90 10.68 -4.42 -21.50
CA ASN A 90 11.86 -3.82 -22.13
C ASN A 90 11.60 -2.41 -22.67
N ASP A 91 10.48 -1.79 -22.30
CA ASP A 91 10.16 -0.44 -22.75
C ASP A 91 11.34 0.52 -22.46
N PRO A 92 11.67 1.41 -23.41
CA PRO A 92 12.75 2.39 -23.25
C PRO A 92 12.66 3.24 -21.97
N ILE A 93 11.45 3.46 -21.43
CA ILE A 93 11.24 4.21 -20.17
C ILE A 93 12.03 3.62 -18.99
N TYR A 94 12.31 2.31 -19.00
CA TYR A 94 13.07 1.64 -17.94
C TYR A 94 14.59 1.68 -18.15
N LYS A 95 15.02 2.15 -19.32
CA LYS A 95 16.43 2.21 -19.74
C LYS A 95 16.93 3.65 -19.88
N LEU A 96 16.16 4.61 -19.36
CA LEU A 96 16.60 6.00 -19.36
C LEU A 96 17.94 6.11 -18.62
N ASP A 97 18.93 6.69 -19.32
CA ASP A 97 20.22 7.00 -18.72
C ASP A 97 19.98 7.88 -17.49
N GLN A 98 20.50 7.45 -16.36
CA GLN A 98 20.41 8.26 -15.15
C GLN A 98 21.32 9.47 -15.34
N PRO A 99 20.81 10.71 -15.14
CA PRO A 99 21.66 11.88 -15.15
C PRO A 99 22.76 11.76 -14.10
N THR A 100 23.88 12.42 -14.34
CA THR A 100 24.90 12.55 -13.30
C THR A 100 24.44 13.62 -12.32
N PHE A 101 24.25 13.24 -11.07
CA PHE A 101 23.79 14.14 -10.02
C PHE A 101 24.97 14.79 -9.31
N ALA A 102 24.80 16.06 -8.93
CA ALA A 102 25.80 16.79 -8.15
C ALA A 102 25.90 16.30 -6.71
N ASP A 103 24.77 15.86 -6.15
CA ASP A 103 24.69 15.31 -4.80
C ASP A 103 23.69 14.15 -4.71
N ALA A 104 23.67 13.50 -3.55
CA ALA A 104 22.81 12.35 -3.30
C ALA A 104 21.33 12.73 -3.11
N GLU A 105 21.02 13.98 -2.76
CA GLU A 105 19.66 14.45 -2.54
C GLU A 105 18.96 14.64 -3.88
N ASP A 106 19.63 15.26 -4.85
CA ASP A 106 19.14 15.38 -6.24
C ASP A 106 18.87 14.00 -6.85
N GLN A 107 19.77 13.02 -6.59
CA GLN A 107 19.57 11.66 -7.02
C GLN A 107 18.34 11.02 -6.41
N LEU A 108 18.12 11.17 -5.09
CA LEU A 108 16.95 10.63 -4.41
C LEU A 108 15.66 11.28 -4.87
N GLU A 109 15.65 12.59 -5.14
CA GLU A 109 14.49 13.27 -5.73
C GLU A 109 14.13 12.67 -7.09
N PHE A 110 15.11 12.53 -7.97
CA PHE A 110 14.90 11.92 -9.29
C PHE A 110 14.38 10.47 -9.17
N GLU A 111 14.95 9.66 -8.29
CA GLU A 111 14.55 8.27 -8.08
C GLU A 111 13.16 8.12 -7.42
N ALA A 112 12.69 9.15 -6.74
CA ALA A 112 11.37 9.20 -6.12
C ALA A 112 10.26 9.59 -7.12
N GLU A 113 10.60 10.26 -8.23
CA GLU A 113 9.62 10.68 -9.23
C GLU A 113 8.90 9.47 -9.86
N PRO A 114 7.56 9.49 -9.93
CA PRO A 114 6.81 8.45 -10.60
C PRO A 114 7.13 8.40 -12.10
N LEU A 115 7.23 7.19 -12.66
CA LEU A 115 7.28 7.04 -14.11
C LEU A 115 5.94 7.44 -14.73
N HIS A 116 5.99 8.32 -15.72
CA HIS A 116 4.81 8.77 -16.45
C HIS A 116 4.60 7.92 -17.70
N TYR A 117 3.54 7.12 -17.70
CA TYR A 117 3.16 6.29 -18.84
C TYR A 117 2.16 7.03 -19.73
N LEU A 118 2.29 6.83 -21.04
CA LEU A 118 1.35 7.33 -22.03
C LEU A 118 0.63 6.14 -22.70
N PRO A 119 -0.63 6.31 -23.13
CA PRO A 119 -1.35 5.24 -23.83
C PRO A 119 -0.65 4.71 -25.09
N SER A 120 0.18 5.54 -25.75
CA SER A 120 0.95 5.17 -26.92
C SER A 120 2.15 4.27 -26.65
N MET A 121 2.57 4.11 -25.38
CA MET A 121 3.71 3.30 -24.99
C MET A 121 3.39 1.80 -24.89
N GLY A 122 2.10 1.45 -24.89
CA GLY A 122 1.69 0.07 -24.72
C GLY A 122 0.50 -0.31 -25.61
N LYS A 123 -0.01 -1.50 -25.39
CA LYS A 123 -1.19 -2.00 -26.09
C LYS A 123 -2.37 -2.16 -25.14
N VAL A 124 -3.57 -1.86 -25.63
CA VAL A 124 -4.80 -2.13 -24.89
C VAL A 124 -5.01 -3.63 -24.80
N VAL A 125 -5.07 -4.16 -23.58
CA VAL A 125 -5.24 -5.59 -23.29
C VAL A 125 -6.57 -5.90 -22.60
N GLY A 126 -7.32 -4.88 -22.21
CA GLY A 126 -8.61 -5.04 -21.55
C GLY A 126 -9.29 -3.72 -21.22
N LYS A 127 -10.40 -3.86 -20.51
CA LYS A 127 -11.20 -2.74 -20.00
C LYS A 127 -11.44 -2.90 -18.51
N HIS A 128 -11.67 -1.78 -17.83
CA HIS A 128 -12.05 -1.73 -16.41
C HIS A 128 -13.19 -0.74 -16.18
N GLN A 129 -13.73 -0.68 -14.97
CA GLN A 129 -14.88 0.15 -14.59
C GLN A 129 -14.50 1.36 -13.72
N GLY A 130 -13.25 1.77 -13.75
CA GLY A 130 -12.74 2.95 -13.02
C GLY A 130 -11.35 2.72 -12.47
N ALA A 131 -10.37 3.55 -12.88
CA ALA A 131 -8.98 3.44 -12.44
C ALA A 131 -8.83 3.60 -10.91
N HIS A 132 -9.71 4.40 -10.29
CA HIS A 132 -9.74 4.63 -8.85
C HIS A 132 -10.10 3.40 -7.97
N TYR A 133 -10.63 2.32 -8.58
CA TYR A 133 -10.90 1.07 -7.85
C TYR A 133 -9.67 0.17 -7.71
N PHE A 134 -8.58 0.54 -8.32
CA PHE A 134 -7.40 -0.29 -8.43
C PHE A 134 -6.19 0.32 -7.71
N THR A 135 -5.29 -0.56 -7.29
CA THR A 135 -4.08 -0.17 -6.55
C THR A 135 -2.83 -0.70 -7.25
N ILE A 136 -1.76 0.08 -7.28
CA ILE A 136 -0.45 -0.34 -7.81
C ILE A 136 -0.01 -1.64 -7.15
N GLY A 137 0.49 -2.58 -7.95
CA GLY A 137 0.89 -3.94 -7.54
C GLY A 137 -0.27 -4.93 -7.41
N GLN A 138 -1.52 -4.51 -7.63
CA GLN A 138 -2.67 -5.42 -7.65
C GLN A 138 -2.62 -6.29 -8.92
N ARG A 139 -2.92 -7.59 -8.73
CA ARG A 139 -3.06 -8.57 -9.83
C ARG A 139 -4.50 -9.02 -10.03
N LYS A 140 -5.22 -9.25 -8.92
CA LYS A 140 -6.58 -9.79 -8.97
C LYS A 140 -7.59 -8.72 -9.41
N GLY A 141 -8.59 -9.14 -10.19
CA GLY A 141 -9.71 -8.27 -10.57
C GLY A 141 -9.52 -7.52 -11.89
N LEU A 142 -8.39 -7.69 -12.58
CA LEU A 142 -8.16 -7.11 -13.91
C LEU A 142 -8.99 -7.80 -15.00
N ASN A 143 -9.35 -9.08 -14.80
CA ASN A 143 -10.13 -9.90 -15.76
C ASN A 143 -9.55 -9.94 -17.18
N VAL A 144 -8.22 -9.84 -17.30
CA VAL A 144 -7.48 -9.95 -18.56
C VAL A 144 -6.92 -11.36 -18.65
N GLY A 145 -7.24 -12.06 -19.73
CA GLY A 145 -6.72 -13.39 -20.04
C GLY A 145 -5.75 -13.39 -21.22
N GLY A 146 -5.13 -14.54 -21.49
CA GLY A 146 -4.27 -14.74 -22.66
C GLY A 146 -2.86 -14.17 -22.55
N THR A 147 -2.44 -13.72 -21.37
CA THR A 147 -1.06 -13.29 -21.10
C THR A 147 -0.19 -14.48 -20.71
N LYS A 148 1.11 -14.42 -21.05
CA LYS A 148 2.08 -15.47 -20.69
C LYS A 148 2.29 -15.56 -19.19
N GLU A 149 2.35 -14.39 -18.53
CA GLU A 149 2.51 -14.27 -17.10
C GLU A 149 1.40 -13.38 -16.50
N GLY A 150 1.30 -13.37 -15.19
CA GLY A 150 0.31 -12.54 -14.51
C GLY A 150 0.57 -11.05 -14.72
N LEU A 151 -0.51 -10.31 -15.01
CA LEU A 151 -0.47 -8.86 -15.08
C LEU A 151 -0.55 -8.23 -13.70
N PHE A 152 0.28 -7.23 -13.48
CA PHE A 152 0.29 -6.40 -12.27
C PHE A 152 0.10 -4.93 -12.65
N ILE A 153 -0.64 -4.20 -11.85
CA ILE A 153 -0.81 -2.77 -12.05
C ILE A 153 0.48 -2.06 -11.66
N ILE A 154 1.05 -1.30 -12.59
CA ILE A 154 2.28 -0.51 -12.40
C ILE A 154 1.98 0.98 -12.21
N ALA A 155 0.85 1.47 -12.77
CA ALA A 155 0.37 2.83 -12.54
C ALA A 155 -1.14 2.92 -12.77
N THR A 156 -1.76 3.93 -12.16
CA THR A 156 -3.16 4.31 -12.40
C THR A 156 -3.22 5.80 -12.69
N ASP A 157 -3.89 6.16 -13.77
CA ASP A 157 -4.21 7.54 -14.11
C ASP A 157 -5.74 7.71 -13.98
N VAL A 158 -6.14 8.43 -12.96
CA VAL A 158 -7.56 8.65 -12.65
C VAL A 158 -8.16 9.71 -13.57
N GLU A 159 -7.39 10.67 -14.05
CA GLU A 159 -7.86 11.73 -14.94
C GLU A 159 -8.21 11.17 -16.33
N SER A 160 -7.29 10.45 -16.94
CA SER A 160 -7.53 9.75 -18.21
C SER A 160 -8.32 8.46 -18.04
N ASN A 161 -8.59 8.04 -16.81
CA ASN A 161 -9.24 6.78 -16.47
C ASN A 161 -8.54 5.57 -17.11
N THR A 162 -7.23 5.50 -16.98
CA THR A 162 -6.37 4.47 -17.58
C THR A 162 -5.60 3.70 -16.51
N ILE A 163 -5.48 2.40 -16.70
CA ILE A 163 -4.63 1.53 -15.88
C ILE A 163 -3.48 1.03 -16.74
N TYR A 164 -2.26 1.22 -16.26
CA TYR A 164 -1.07 0.66 -16.87
C TYR A 164 -0.65 -0.61 -16.12
N THR A 165 -0.33 -1.64 -16.87
CA THR A 165 0.02 -2.97 -16.34
C THR A 165 1.32 -3.46 -16.94
N GLY A 166 1.99 -4.37 -16.23
CA GLY A 166 3.15 -5.09 -16.71
C GLY A 166 3.06 -6.58 -16.37
N GLN A 167 3.62 -7.43 -17.22
CA GLN A 167 3.68 -8.87 -16.98
C GLN A 167 4.82 -9.20 -16.02
N ALA A 168 4.65 -10.24 -15.22
CA ALA A 168 5.58 -10.78 -14.24
C ALA A 168 5.73 -9.92 -12.96
N HIS A 169 6.09 -10.60 -11.88
CA HIS A 169 6.26 -9.99 -10.56
C HIS A 169 7.57 -9.16 -10.42
N ASN A 170 8.49 -9.35 -11.36
CA ASN A 170 9.77 -8.61 -11.44
C ASN A 170 9.74 -7.46 -12.46
N HIS A 171 8.56 -7.07 -12.93
CA HIS A 171 8.43 -5.97 -13.88
C HIS A 171 9.00 -4.65 -13.29
N PRO A 172 9.89 -3.93 -14.00
CA PRO A 172 10.55 -2.73 -13.46
C PRO A 172 9.59 -1.68 -12.95
N GLY A 173 8.43 -1.53 -13.59
CA GLY A 173 7.40 -0.58 -13.19
C GLY A 173 6.81 -0.82 -11.78
N LEU A 174 7.07 -1.97 -11.16
CA LEU A 174 6.62 -2.30 -9.81
C LEU A 174 7.55 -1.78 -8.71
N PHE A 175 8.75 -1.38 -9.07
CA PHE A 175 9.81 -1.04 -8.11
C PHE A 175 10.15 0.44 -8.17
N ARG A 176 10.51 0.98 -7.02
CA ARG A 176 11.05 2.32 -6.84
C ARG A 176 12.26 2.21 -5.90
N LYS A 177 13.24 3.08 -6.09
CA LYS A 177 14.42 3.14 -5.23
C LYS A 177 14.25 4.14 -4.10
N ALA A 178 13.41 5.16 -4.30
CA ALA A 178 13.13 6.19 -3.33
C ALA A 178 11.63 6.50 -3.23
N LEU A 179 11.23 7.10 -2.13
CA LEU A 179 9.90 7.61 -1.86
C LEU A 179 10.02 9.01 -1.27
N LYS A 180 9.33 9.98 -1.85
CA LYS A 180 9.24 11.33 -1.32
C LYS A 180 7.91 11.52 -0.60
N ILE A 181 7.95 12.09 0.59
CA ILE A 181 6.78 12.48 1.37
C ILE A 181 6.98 13.94 1.79
N GLU A 182 6.01 14.79 1.48
CA GLU A 182 6.06 16.19 1.89
C GLU A 182 6.07 16.31 3.42
N PRO A 183 6.90 17.20 4.00
CA PRO A 183 7.07 17.31 5.45
C PRO A 183 5.76 17.53 6.24
N ASN A 184 4.79 18.23 5.64
CA ASN A 184 3.47 18.49 6.22
C ASN A 184 2.53 17.28 6.18
N ALA A 185 2.85 16.27 5.38
CA ALA A 185 2.11 15.01 5.30
C ALA A 185 2.62 13.95 6.29
N ILE A 186 3.72 14.21 7.00
CA ILE A 186 4.30 13.27 7.96
C ILE A 186 3.69 13.52 9.34
N HIS A 187 3.00 12.50 9.87
CA HIS A 187 2.56 12.50 11.26
C HIS A 187 3.62 11.83 12.15
N TRP A 188 4.09 12.55 13.17
CA TRP A 188 5.06 12.06 14.14
C TRP A 188 4.35 11.62 15.42
N VAL A 189 4.24 10.33 15.65
CA VAL A 189 3.77 9.79 16.94
C VAL A 189 4.71 10.21 18.08
N ARG A 190 6.01 10.25 17.79
CA ARG A 190 7.10 10.68 18.67
C ARG A 190 7.64 12.03 18.17
N GLU A 191 6.97 13.13 18.51
CA GLU A 191 7.40 14.50 18.14
C GLU A 191 8.82 14.85 18.61
N ASP A 192 9.28 14.24 19.68
CA ASP A 192 10.64 14.39 20.18
C ASP A 192 11.72 13.78 19.26
N LEU A 193 11.33 12.90 18.33
CA LEU A 193 12.20 12.31 17.31
C LEU A 193 12.03 12.95 15.94
N ARG A 194 11.23 13.99 15.84
CA ARG A 194 10.98 14.67 14.57
C ARG A 194 12.26 15.20 13.95
N LEU A 195 12.51 14.82 12.72
CA LEU A 195 13.66 15.30 11.96
C LEU A 195 13.48 16.76 11.53
N LYS A 196 14.57 17.50 11.55
CA LYS A 196 14.69 18.84 10.98
C LYS A 196 15.23 18.74 9.56
N ASN A 197 15.14 19.84 8.80
CA ASN A 197 15.74 19.90 7.47
C ASN A 197 17.22 19.53 7.51
N GLY A 198 17.62 18.60 6.67
CA GLY A 198 18.99 18.08 6.58
C GLY A 198 19.33 16.96 7.56
N ASP A 199 18.46 16.66 8.53
CA ASP A 199 18.67 15.52 9.42
C ASP A 199 18.49 14.19 8.65
N LYS A 200 19.25 13.18 9.07
CA LYS A 200 19.17 11.82 8.51
C LYS A 200 18.95 10.82 9.63
N MET A 201 18.10 9.84 9.37
CA MET A 201 17.81 8.75 10.30
C MET A 201 17.69 7.44 9.52
N GLU A 202 18.36 6.41 9.98
CA GLU A 202 18.16 5.06 9.47
C GLU A 202 16.90 4.46 10.11
N VAL A 203 15.99 3.98 9.29
CA VAL A 203 14.70 3.46 9.74
C VAL A 203 14.33 2.19 8.99
N LEU A 204 13.54 1.33 9.63
CA LEU A 204 12.80 0.28 8.94
C LEU A 204 11.44 0.86 8.53
N ALA A 205 11.05 0.63 7.29
CA ALA A 205 9.82 1.21 6.74
C ALA A 205 8.89 0.14 6.17
N ARG A 206 7.59 0.36 6.33
CA ARG A 206 6.54 -0.47 5.77
C ARG A 206 5.57 0.39 4.97
N ILE A 207 5.54 0.20 3.66
CA ILE A 207 4.63 0.92 2.75
C ILE A 207 3.25 0.26 2.73
N ARG A 208 3.18 -1.05 2.97
CA ARG A 208 1.94 -1.83 2.99
C ARG A 208 1.86 -2.72 4.21
N TYR A 209 0.66 -2.92 4.72
CA TYR A 209 0.34 -3.67 5.94
C TYR A 209 1.04 -5.03 6.07
N ARG A 210 1.18 -5.79 4.97
CA ARG A 210 1.79 -7.13 5.01
C ARG A 210 3.24 -7.17 4.54
N GLN A 211 3.85 -6.04 4.32
CA GLN A 211 5.27 -5.98 3.96
C GLN A 211 6.10 -6.25 5.22
N ALA A 212 7.16 -7.03 5.08
CA ALA A 212 8.16 -7.16 6.14
C ALA A 212 8.85 -5.80 6.39
N LEU A 213 9.31 -5.59 7.61
CA LEU A 213 10.16 -4.46 7.99
C LEU A 213 11.59 -4.76 7.66
#